data_bb62c253531a599f508306b099ed8233
#
_entry.id   bb62c253531a599f508306b099ed8233
#
_cell.length_a   1.000
_cell.length_b   1.000
_cell.length_c   1.000
_cell.angle_alpha   90.00
_cell.angle_beta   90.00
_cell.angle_gamma   90.00
#
_symmetry.space_group_name_H-M   'P 1'
#
loop_
_entity.id
_entity.type
_entity.pdbx_description
1 polymer ?
#
loop_
_entity_poly.entity_id
_entity_poly.type
_entity_poly.pdbx_seq_one_letter_code
_entity_poly.pdbx_strand_id
1 'polypeptide(L)'
;VTWPAIFNIFAYPVNIRLSRYISEYIVKKLAPRLFAILNCYRNFKFFGYDESKKALPEQFIIISNHQSLLDIPAYMNFFRDKELRFVAKDNLARHIPLVSEMLRAHEHCMIPRKGSPMIAMKVVEDFGKRVIEKQQIPVLFPEGTRTRDGNVGKFYSAGFRKLAETANLPVAACALDGGWQIRDMNNIMRRLKNGSYRIKVVKVFPAPKTKEEQVIILEESRTLIQKQLDEWRKLKSDIR
;
A
#
# COMPACT_ATOMS: atom_id res chain seq x y z
N VAL A 1 -17.37 -8.06 -7.51
CA VAL A 1 -16.11 -8.39 -6.78
C VAL A 1 -16.22 -9.75 -6.08
N THR A 2 -17.37 -10.09 -5.52
CA THR A 2 -17.54 -11.29 -4.68
C THR A 2 -17.38 -12.61 -5.46
N TRP A 3 -18.01 -12.79 -6.61
CA TRP A 3 -17.95 -14.04 -7.37
C TRP A 3 -16.53 -14.41 -7.85
N PRO A 4 -15.76 -13.52 -8.52
CA PRO A 4 -14.39 -13.85 -8.89
C PRO A 4 -13.49 -14.14 -7.68
N ALA A 5 -13.74 -13.48 -6.56
CA ALA A 5 -12.96 -13.68 -5.35
C ALA A 5 -13.32 -15.03 -4.68
N ILE A 6 -14.60 -15.43 -4.65
CA ILE A 6 -15.02 -16.77 -4.18
C ILE A 6 -14.40 -17.85 -5.09
N PHE A 7 -14.48 -17.67 -6.41
CA PHE A 7 -13.90 -18.62 -7.36
C PHE A 7 -12.37 -18.75 -7.15
N ASN A 8 -11.69 -17.67 -6.80
CA ASN A 8 -10.26 -17.69 -6.52
C ASN A 8 -9.89 -18.55 -5.31
N ILE A 9 -10.74 -18.64 -4.28
CA ILE A 9 -10.51 -19.54 -3.13
C ILE A 9 -10.41 -21.00 -3.60
N PHE A 10 -11.30 -21.41 -4.49
CA PHE A 10 -11.30 -22.78 -5.04
C PHE A 10 -10.19 -22.99 -6.08
N ALA A 11 -9.85 -21.97 -6.85
CA ALA A 11 -8.80 -22.05 -7.85
C ALA A 11 -7.40 -22.13 -7.23
N TYR A 12 -7.17 -21.48 -6.08
CA TYR A 12 -5.85 -21.39 -5.46
C TYR A 12 -5.21 -22.75 -5.13
N PRO A 13 -5.88 -23.71 -4.45
CA PRO A 13 -5.31 -25.01 -4.16
C PRO A 13 -5.17 -25.93 -5.38
N VAL A 14 -5.95 -25.67 -6.45
CA VAL A 14 -6.00 -26.54 -7.64
C VAL A 14 -5.04 -26.08 -8.72
N ASN A 15 -5.01 -24.76 -8.99
CA ASN A 15 -4.20 -24.20 -10.06
C ASN A 15 -3.74 -22.77 -9.71
N ILE A 16 -2.49 -22.65 -9.28
CA ILE A 16 -1.90 -21.36 -8.90
C ILE A 16 -1.85 -20.35 -10.07
N ARG A 17 -1.70 -20.82 -11.32
CA ARG A 17 -1.69 -19.94 -12.51
C ARG A 17 -3.07 -19.32 -12.74
N LEU A 18 -4.12 -20.14 -12.63
CA LEU A 18 -5.50 -19.66 -12.71
C LEU A 18 -5.83 -18.69 -11.58
N SER A 19 -5.41 -19.00 -10.36
CA SER A 19 -5.56 -18.11 -9.21
C SER A 19 -4.87 -16.77 -9.42
N ARG A 20 -3.65 -16.74 -9.97
CA ARG A 20 -2.95 -15.50 -10.34
C ARG A 20 -3.73 -14.70 -11.37
N TYR A 21 -4.21 -15.34 -12.43
CA TYR A 21 -5.00 -14.68 -13.47
C TYR A 21 -6.27 -14.03 -12.89
N ILE A 22 -7.02 -14.76 -12.06
CA ILE A 22 -8.23 -14.24 -11.41
C ILE A 22 -7.88 -13.08 -10.48
N SER A 23 -6.81 -13.21 -9.69
CA SER A 23 -6.34 -12.16 -8.79
C SER A 23 -5.91 -10.92 -9.55
N GLU A 24 -5.21 -11.06 -10.68
CA GLU A 24 -4.86 -9.94 -11.57
C GLU A 24 -6.11 -9.24 -12.12
N TYR A 25 -7.10 -10.00 -12.55
CA TYR A 25 -8.37 -9.44 -13.01
C TYR A 25 -9.05 -8.64 -11.89
N ILE A 26 -9.09 -9.18 -10.66
CA ILE A 26 -9.64 -8.48 -9.49
C ILE A 26 -8.87 -7.19 -9.24
N VAL A 27 -7.53 -7.24 -9.21
CA VAL A 27 -6.68 -6.09 -8.92
C VAL A 27 -6.76 -5.04 -10.03
N LYS A 28 -6.58 -5.42 -11.29
CA LYS A 28 -6.48 -4.47 -12.42
C LYS A 28 -7.84 -3.95 -12.88
N LYS A 29 -8.91 -4.73 -12.74
CA LYS A 29 -10.25 -4.38 -13.27
C LYS A 29 -11.29 -4.08 -12.19
N LEU A 30 -11.29 -4.82 -11.09
CA LEU A 30 -12.33 -4.67 -10.07
C LEU A 30 -11.95 -3.71 -8.94
N ALA A 31 -10.68 -3.64 -8.54
CA ALA A 31 -10.24 -2.70 -7.51
C ALA A 31 -10.48 -1.22 -7.91
N PRO A 32 -10.17 -0.78 -9.15
CA PRO A 32 -10.56 0.55 -9.60
C PRO A 32 -12.07 0.79 -9.61
N ARG A 33 -12.85 -0.24 -9.98
CA ARG A 33 -14.32 -0.16 -9.96
C ARG A 33 -14.90 -0.05 -8.55
N LEU A 34 -14.18 -0.51 -7.53
CA LEU A 34 -14.60 -0.33 -6.13
C LEU A 34 -14.83 1.14 -5.81
N PHE A 35 -13.89 2.02 -6.15
CA PHE A 35 -14.03 3.45 -5.90
C PHE A 35 -15.13 4.09 -6.76
N ALA A 36 -15.33 3.63 -7.99
CA ALA A 36 -16.45 4.06 -8.84
C ALA A 36 -17.81 3.67 -8.23
N ILE A 37 -17.93 2.45 -7.72
CA ILE A 37 -19.15 1.98 -7.02
C ILE A 37 -19.37 2.80 -5.74
N LEU A 38 -18.33 3.02 -4.94
CA LEU A 38 -18.42 3.83 -3.73
C LEU A 38 -18.82 5.27 -4.04
N ASN A 39 -18.33 5.82 -5.15
CA ASN A 39 -18.75 7.15 -5.60
C ASN A 39 -20.24 7.17 -6.00
N CYS A 40 -20.71 6.21 -6.80
CA CYS A 40 -22.09 6.13 -7.24
C CYS A 40 -23.10 5.98 -6.08
N TYR A 41 -22.84 5.04 -5.16
CA TYR A 41 -23.80 4.71 -4.08
C TYR A 41 -23.63 5.52 -2.81
N ARG A 42 -22.46 6.13 -2.59
CA ARG A 42 -22.10 6.80 -1.33
C ARG A 42 -21.52 8.19 -1.52
N ASN A 43 -21.44 8.69 -2.75
CA ASN A 43 -20.74 9.95 -3.06
C ASN A 43 -19.31 9.97 -2.47
N PHE A 44 -18.63 8.80 -2.48
CA PHE A 44 -17.28 8.65 -1.94
C PHE A 44 -16.27 8.94 -3.06
N LYS A 45 -15.51 10.03 -2.90
CA LYS A 45 -14.61 10.51 -3.94
C LYS A 45 -13.20 9.95 -3.78
N PHE A 46 -12.58 9.59 -4.90
CA PHE A 46 -11.16 9.25 -4.96
C PHE A 46 -10.39 10.34 -5.70
N PHE A 47 -9.41 10.93 -5.04
CA PHE A 47 -8.54 11.96 -5.60
C PHE A 47 -7.11 11.41 -5.73
N GLY A 48 -6.73 10.98 -6.92
CA GLY A 48 -5.35 10.68 -7.30
C GLY A 48 -4.71 11.93 -7.91
N TYR A 49 -3.63 12.40 -7.30
CA TYR A 49 -2.89 13.55 -7.82
C TYR A 49 -1.86 13.06 -8.87
N ASP A 50 -2.34 12.73 -10.08
CA ASP A 50 -1.54 12.10 -11.14
C ASP A 50 -0.35 12.95 -11.58
N GLU A 51 -0.45 14.28 -11.53
CA GLU A 51 0.66 15.20 -11.79
C GLU A 51 1.89 14.91 -10.92
N SER A 52 1.69 14.44 -9.69
CA SER A 52 2.76 14.09 -8.77
C SER A 52 3.57 12.85 -9.21
N LYS A 53 3.07 12.07 -10.17
CA LYS A 53 3.75 10.89 -10.70
C LYS A 53 4.76 11.20 -11.80
N LYS A 54 4.75 12.42 -12.38
CA LYS A 54 5.59 12.78 -13.52
C LYS A 54 7.09 12.63 -13.29
N ALA A 55 7.53 12.79 -12.04
CA ALA A 55 8.93 12.67 -11.66
C ALA A 55 9.36 11.26 -11.24
N LEU A 56 8.45 10.27 -11.34
CA LEU A 56 8.75 8.90 -10.92
C LEU A 56 9.64 8.21 -11.94
N PRO A 57 10.68 7.51 -11.49
CA PRO A 57 11.46 6.63 -12.34
C PRO A 57 10.64 5.39 -12.73
N GLU A 58 11.21 4.54 -13.57
CA GLU A 58 10.54 3.33 -14.03
C GLU A 58 10.30 2.34 -12.89
N GLN A 59 11.30 2.18 -12.01
CA GLN A 59 11.22 1.33 -10.82
C GLN A 59 11.66 2.10 -9.56
N PHE A 60 10.94 1.93 -8.46
CA PHE A 60 11.15 2.67 -7.20
C PHE A 60 10.51 1.93 -6.03
N ILE A 61 10.90 2.28 -4.82
CA ILE A 61 10.26 1.83 -3.57
C ILE A 61 9.20 2.86 -3.17
N ILE A 62 7.98 2.43 -2.85
CA ILE A 62 6.98 3.30 -2.24
C ILE A 62 7.06 3.17 -0.73
N ILE A 63 7.19 4.30 -0.04
CA ILE A 63 6.96 4.41 1.41
C ILE A 63 5.78 5.34 1.68
N SER A 64 4.89 4.93 2.58
CA SER A 64 3.66 5.66 2.86
C SER A 64 3.18 5.46 4.29
N ASN A 65 2.32 6.37 4.74
CA ASN A 65 1.51 6.17 5.93
C ASN A 65 0.42 5.11 5.69
N HIS A 66 -0.09 4.50 6.76
CA HIS A 66 -1.07 3.41 6.71
C HIS A 66 -2.31 3.71 7.55
N GLN A 67 -3.48 3.75 6.92
CA GLN A 67 -4.73 4.14 7.57
C GLN A 67 -5.78 3.03 7.59
N SER A 68 -5.88 2.22 6.51
CA SER A 68 -6.97 1.26 6.32
C SER A 68 -6.54 0.09 5.44
N LEU A 69 -7.33 -0.97 5.42
CA LEU A 69 -7.19 -2.03 4.41
C LEU A 69 -7.49 -1.54 2.98
N LEU A 70 -8.25 -0.46 2.85
CA LEU A 70 -8.52 0.18 1.56
C LEU A 70 -7.32 0.94 0.98
N ASP A 71 -6.23 1.10 1.74
CA ASP A 71 -4.99 1.69 1.22
C ASP A 71 -4.43 0.85 0.06
N ILE A 72 -4.53 -0.48 0.16
CA ILE A 72 -4.07 -1.40 -0.88
C ILE A 72 -4.78 -1.16 -2.21
N PRO A 73 -6.12 -1.27 -2.32
CA PRO A 73 -6.81 -0.96 -3.57
C PRO A 73 -6.70 0.51 -3.98
N ALA A 74 -6.47 1.45 -3.05
CA ALA A 74 -6.20 2.84 -3.39
C ALA A 74 -4.88 2.99 -4.15
N TYR A 75 -3.80 2.35 -3.67
CA TYR A 75 -2.52 2.30 -4.37
C TYR A 75 -2.63 1.61 -5.72
N MET A 76 -3.31 0.46 -5.80
CA MET A 76 -3.56 -0.24 -7.05
C MET A 76 -4.35 0.60 -8.06
N ASN A 77 -5.29 1.42 -7.57
CA ASN A 77 -6.04 2.35 -8.42
C ASN A 77 -5.19 3.53 -8.89
N PHE A 78 -4.29 4.05 -8.04
CA PHE A 78 -3.43 5.18 -8.36
C PHE A 78 -2.28 4.79 -9.32
N PHE A 79 -1.67 3.62 -9.13
CA PHE A 79 -0.57 3.08 -9.94
C PHE A 79 -1.05 1.90 -10.82
N ARG A 80 -2.08 2.10 -11.65
CA ARG A 80 -2.71 1.03 -12.46
C ARG A 80 -1.77 0.38 -13.47
N ASP A 81 -0.77 1.12 -13.92
CA ASP A 81 0.24 0.74 -14.90
C ASP A 81 1.45 0.02 -14.28
N LYS A 82 1.49 -0.07 -12.94
CA LYS A 82 2.61 -0.66 -12.21
C LYS A 82 2.23 -1.94 -11.48
N GLU A 83 3.17 -2.86 -11.38
CA GLU A 83 3.00 -4.09 -10.60
C GLU A 83 3.40 -3.89 -9.13
N LEU A 84 2.45 -3.52 -8.30
CA LEU A 84 2.69 -3.28 -6.88
C LEU A 84 2.83 -4.58 -6.08
N ARG A 85 3.80 -4.63 -5.18
CA ARG A 85 4.00 -5.71 -4.21
C ARG A 85 4.11 -5.14 -2.80
N PHE A 86 3.19 -5.52 -1.94
CA PHE A 86 3.10 -4.98 -0.58
C PHE A 86 3.88 -5.80 0.41
N VAL A 87 4.48 -5.11 1.38
CA VAL A 87 5.04 -5.73 2.58
C VAL A 87 3.95 -5.80 3.64
N ALA A 88 3.57 -7.00 4.05
CA ALA A 88 2.47 -7.26 4.95
C ALA A 88 2.87 -8.28 6.04
N LYS A 89 2.09 -8.32 7.12
CA LYS A 89 2.24 -9.36 8.16
C LYS A 89 1.61 -10.66 7.71
N ASP A 90 2.23 -11.79 8.03
CA ASP A 90 1.82 -13.13 7.60
C ASP A 90 0.40 -13.54 8.02
N ASN A 91 -0.12 -12.98 9.12
CA ASN A 91 -1.52 -13.24 9.52
C ASN A 91 -2.54 -12.80 8.46
N LEU A 92 -2.25 -11.74 7.69
CA LEU A 92 -3.16 -11.31 6.61
C LEU A 92 -3.26 -12.35 5.49
N ALA A 93 -2.21 -13.16 5.32
CA ALA A 93 -2.18 -14.25 4.36
C ALA A 93 -2.85 -15.55 4.85
N ARG A 94 -3.36 -15.60 6.09
CA ARG A 94 -3.88 -16.84 6.68
C ARG A 94 -5.33 -16.77 7.16
N HIS A 95 -5.82 -15.58 7.52
CA HIS A 95 -7.07 -15.44 8.27
C HIS A 95 -8.13 -14.54 7.64
N ILE A 96 -7.89 -14.03 6.44
CA ILE A 96 -8.86 -13.18 5.74
C ILE A 96 -9.18 -13.83 4.40
N PRO A 97 -10.30 -14.58 4.31
CA PRO A 97 -10.74 -15.16 3.03
C PRO A 97 -10.77 -14.09 1.94
N LEU A 98 -10.48 -14.46 0.71
CA LEU A 98 -10.38 -13.61 -0.49
C LEU A 98 -9.10 -12.75 -0.54
N VAL A 99 -8.66 -12.19 0.60
CA VAL A 99 -7.43 -11.38 0.67
C VAL A 99 -6.19 -12.25 0.78
N SER A 100 -6.28 -13.31 1.59
CA SER A 100 -5.15 -14.22 1.85
C SER A 100 -4.68 -14.92 0.58
N GLU A 101 -5.61 -15.42 -0.25
CA GLU A 101 -5.31 -16.08 -1.52
C GLU A 101 -4.65 -15.10 -2.50
N MET A 102 -5.19 -13.87 -2.60
CA MET A 102 -4.62 -12.83 -3.45
C MET A 102 -3.19 -12.46 -3.02
N LEU A 103 -2.97 -12.26 -1.71
CA LEU A 103 -1.66 -11.91 -1.19
C LEU A 103 -0.61 -12.98 -1.48
N ARG A 104 -0.98 -14.26 -1.39
CA ARG A 104 -0.08 -15.39 -1.69
C ARG A 104 0.12 -15.57 -3.19
N ALA A 105 -0.95 -15.50 -3.99
CA ALA A 105 -0.89 -15.69 -5.44
C ALA A 105 -0.01 -14.62 -6.13
N HIS A 106 -0.02 -13.39 -5.62
CA HIS A 106 0.81 -12.30 -6.14
C HIS A 106 2.20 -12.17 -5.49
N GLU A 107 2.60 -13.14 -4.68
CA GLU A 107 3.95 -13.16 -4.09
C GLU A 107 4.30 -11.87 -3.32
N HIS A 108 3.33 -11.33 -2.56
CA HIS A 108 3.59 -10.22 -1.66
C HIS A 108 4.61 -10.61 -0.57
N CYS A 109 5.30 -9.65 0.02
CA CYS A 109 6.23 -9.92 1.11
C CYS A 109 5.46 -10.20 2.41
N MET A 110 5.48 -11.45 2.88
CA MET A 110 4.81 -11.86 4.12
C MET A 110 5.81 -11.97 5.26
N ILE A 111 5.87 -10.93 6.11
CA ILE A 111 6.76 -10.91 7.27
C ILE A 111 6.17 -11.76 8.40
N PRO A 112 6.87 -12.80 8.89
CA PRO A 112 6.41 -13.62 9.97
C PRO A 112 6.32 -12.81 11.28
N ARG A 113 5.23 -13.01 12.02
CA ARG A 113 5.02 -12.38 13.33
C ARG A 113 5.78 -13.10 14.45
N LYS A 114 5.95 -14.41 14.29
CA LYS A 114 6.67 -15.28 15.23
C LYS A 114 7.96 -15.73 14.56
N GLY A 115 9.06 -15.73 15.29
CA GLY A 115 10.37 -16.09 14.77
C GLY A 115 11.43 -15.05 15.11
N SER A 116 12.67 -15.34 14.73
CA SER A 116 13.76 -14.42 14.96
C SER A 116 13.69 -13.20 14.00
N PRO A 117 14.18 -12.03 14.42
CA PRO A 117 14.34 -10.87 13.53
C PRO A 117 15.13 -11.20 12.26
N MET A 118 16.07 -12.15 12.35
CA MET A 118 16.88 -12.59 11.21
C MET A 118 16.03 -13.24 10.11
N ILE A 119 15.03 -14.06 10.46
CA ILE A 119 14.10 -14.67 9.49
C ILE A 119 13.30 -13.56 8.78
N ALA A 120 12.77 -12.59 9.54
CA ALA A 120 12.05 -11.47 8.97
C ALA A 120 12.91 -10.65 7.98
N MET A 121 14.16 -10.39 8.32
CA MET A 121 15.11 -9.69 7.45
C MET A 121 15.45 -10.49 6.20
N LYS A 122 15.60 -11.83 6.31
CA LYS A 122 15.83 -12.71 5.16
C LYS A 122 14.64 -12.68 4.18
N VAL A 123 13.41 -12.72 4.69
CA VAL A 123 12.20 -12.60 3.86
C VAL A 123 12.16 -11.28 3.10
N VAL A 124 12.54 -10.16 3.75
CA VAL A 124 12.60 -8.85 3.09
C VAL A 124 13.72 -8.80 2.04
N GLU A 125 14.87 -9.42 2.32
CA GLU A 125 15.96 -9.54 1.36
C GLU A 125 15.56 -10.31 0.11
N ASP A 126 14.98 -11.50 0.28
CA ASP A 126 14.55 -12.34 -0.84
C ASP A 126 13.44 -11.65 -1.64
N PHE A 127 12.57 -10.91 -0.96
CA PHE A 127 11.59 -10.04 -1.61
C PHE A 127 12.26 -8.93 -2.42
N GLY A 128 13.26 -8.24 -1.86
CA GLY A 128 14.02 -7.19 -2.56
C GLY A 128 14.66 -7.69 -3.85
N LYS A 129 15.30 -8.85 -3.83
CA LYS A 129 15.89 -9.49 -5.02
C LYS A 129 14.82 -9.79 -6.08
N ARG A 130 13.71 -10.38 -5.67
CA ARG A 130 12.62 -10.75 -6.58
C ARG A 130 11.95 -9.54 -7.24
N VAL A 131 11.73 -8.44 -6.51
CA VAL A 131 11.10 -7.24 -7.11
C VAL A 131 11.99 -6.60 -8.16
N ILE A 132 13.31 -6.65 -8.00
CA ILE A 132 14.26 -6.20 -9.02
C ILE A 132 14.15 -7.08 -10.26
N GLU A 133 14.28 -8.39 -10.10
CA GLU A 133 14.24 -9.36 -11.20
C GLU A 133 12.95 -9.26 -12.01
N LYS A 134 11.80 -9.06 -11.32
CA LYS A 134 10.48 -8.99 -11.96
C LYS A 134 10.01 -7.56 -12.28
N GLN A 135 10.85 -6.57 -12.14
CA GLN A 135 10.53 -5.15 -12.36
C GLN A 135 9.25 -4.68 -11.62
N GLN A 136 9.07 -5.17 -10.40
CA GLN A 136 7.92 -4.85 -9.56
C GLN A 136 8.20 -3.63 -8.68
N ILE A 137 7.14 -2.99 -8.18
CA ILE A 137 7.21 -1.83 -7.29
C ILE A 137 6.89 -2.26 -5.86
N PRO A 138 7.87 -2.34 -4.96
CA PRO A 138 7.63 -2.65 -3.56
C PRO A 138 6.96 -1.49 -2.83
N VAL A 139 5.93 -1.79 -2.05
CA VAL A 139 5.19 -0.84 -1.22
C VAL A 139 5.34 -1.21 0.24
N LEU A 140 5.87 -0.29 1.02
CA LEU A 140 6.11 -0.44 2.44
C LEU A 140 5.35 0.62 3.23
N PHE A 141 4.70 0.18 4.31
CA PHE A 141 4.12 1.04 5.34
C PHE A 141 5.02 0.98 6.58
N PRO A 142 5.97 1.94 6.76
CA PRO A 142 6.97 1.84 7.82
C PRO A 142 6.40 1.93 9.24
N GLU A 143 5.15 2.38 9.39
CA GLU A 143 4.43 2.35 10.67
C GLU A 143 4.20 0.93 11.20
N GLY A 144 4.19 -0.08 10.33
CA GLY A 144 3.92 -1.47 10.69
C GLY A 144 2.52 -1.73 11.27
N THR A 145 1.69 -0.71 11.36
CA THR A 145 0.29 -0.78 11.83
C THR A 145 -0.52 0.37 11.24
N ARG A 146 -1.85 0.25 11.25
CA ARG A 146 -2.75 1.33 10.80
C ARG A 146 -2.92 2.37 11.90
N THR A 147 -2.85 3.65 11.53
CA THR A 147 -3.12 4.76 12.46
C THR A 147 -4.53 4.72 13.02
N ARG A 148 -4.74 5.32 14.20
CA ARG A 148 -6.06 5.41 14.86
C ARG A 148 -6.71 6.77 14.70
N ASP A 149 -5.94 7.82 14.63
CA ASP A 149 -6.34 9.22 14.59
C ASP A 149 -6.11 9.90 13.24
N GLY A 150 -5.52 9.17 12.30
CA GLY A 150 -5.19 9.66 10.97
C GLY A 150 -3.83 10.35 10.87
N ASN A 151 -3.13 10.57 11.98
CA ASN A 151 -1.79 11.14 11.94
C ASN A 151 -0.75 10.07 11.60
N VAL A 152 0.38 10.52 11.07
CA VAL A 152 1.49 9.63 10.74
C VAL A 152 2.17 9.16 12.01
N GLY A 153 2.18 7.86 12.24
CA GLY A 153 2.85 7.25 13.37
C GLY A 153 4.38 7.26 13.24
N LYS A 154 5.03 6.56 14.17
CA LYS A 154 6.48 6.34 14.10
C LYS A 154 6.83 5.43 12.92
N PHE A 155 7.83 5.81 12.13
CA PHE A 155 8.39 4.97 11.09
C PHE A 155 9.50 4.08 11.66
N TYR A 156 9.39 2.77 11.43
CA TYR A 156 10.41 1.80 11.81
C TYR A 156 11.35 1.53 10.63
N SER A 157 12.64 1.67 10.88
CA SER A 157 13.65 1.66 9.80
C SER A 157 14.07 0.28 9.33
N ALA A 158 13.96 -0.76 10.15
CA ALA A 158 14.58 -2.07 9.88
C ALA A 158 14.15 -2.68 8.54
N GLY A 159 12.84 -2.76 8.28
CA GLY A 159 12.32 -3.31 7.02
C GLY A 159 12.69 -2.45 5.80
N PHE A 160 12.60 -1.13 5.94
CA PHE A 160 12.96 -0.21 4.87
C PHE A 160 14.46 -0.30 4.55
N ARG A 161 15.32 -0.26 5.55
CA ARG A 161 16.77 -0.35 5.35
C ARG A 161 17.15 -1.61 4.62
N LYS A 162 16.66 -2.77 5.07
CA LYS A 162 16.95 -4.04 4.42
C LYS A 162 16.46 -4.09 2.97
N LEU A 163 15.27 -3.55 2.71
CA LEU A 163 14.73 -3.46 1.36
C LEU A 163 15.54 -2.51 0.48
N ALA A 164 15.90 -1.33 0.98
CA ALA A 164 16.66 -0.32 0.26
C ALA A 164 18.09 -0.81 -0.06
N GLU A 165 18.75 -1.47 0.90
CA GLU A 165 20.08 -2.09 0.71
C GLU A 165 20.05 -3.17 -0.37
N THR A 166 18.98 -3.98 -0.41
CA THR A 166 18.88 -5.10 -1.35
C THR A 166 18.44 -4.65 -2.75
N ALA A 167 17.46 -3.76 -2.82
CA ALA A 167 16.88 -3.34 -4.09
C ALA A 167 17.64 -2.19 -4.76
N ASN A 168 18.30 -1.34 -3.99
CA ASN A 168 19.05 -0.17 -4.46
C ASN A 168 18.26 0.70 -5.45
N LEU A 169 17.01 0.99 -5.11
CA LEU A 169 16.07 1.76 -5.94
C LEU A 169 15.81 3.15 -5.38
N PRO A 170 15.46 4.14 -6.23
CA PRO A 170 14.87 5.39 -5.79
C PRO A 170 13.66 5.17 -4.88
N VAL A 171 13.37 6.15 -4.01
CA VAL A 171 12.31 6.04 -3.02
C VAL A 171 11.26 7.12 -3.25
N ALA A 172 10.01 6.72 -3.45
CA ALA A 172 8.87 7.62 -3.56
C ALA A 172 8.10 7.68 -2.23
N ALA A 173 8.13 8.82 -1.55
CA ALA A 173 7.28 9.08 -0.40
C ALA A 173 5.88 9.47 -0.88
N CYS A 174 4.87 8.76 -0.40
CA CYS A 174 3.48 8.97 -0.78
C CYS A 174 2.62 9.27 0.44
N ALA A 175 1.83 10.33 0.36
CA ALA A 175 0.80 10.64 1.35
C ALA A 175 -0.55 10.04 0.94
N LEU A 176 -1.27 9.49 1.92
CA LEU A 176 -2.59 8.92 1.74
C LEU A 176 -3.50 9.37 2.89
N ASP A 177 -4.70 9.90 2.58
CA ASP A 177 -5.67 10.33 3.59
C ASP A 177 -7.09 9.89 3.28
N GLY A 178 -7.89 9.71 4.35
CA GLY A 178 -9.31 9.32 4.30
C GLY A 178 -9.60 7.92 4.83
N GLY A 179 -8.60 7.04 4.88
CA GLY A 179 -8.75 5.64 5.31
C GLY A 179 -9.02 5.47 6.80
N TRP A 180 -8.47 6.32 7.65
CA TRP A 180 -8.62 6.23 9.10
C TRP A 180 -10.06 6.40 9.58
N GLN A 181 -10.85 7.18 8.85
CA GLN A 181 -12.27 7.41 9.16
C GLN A 181 -13.13 6.16 8.96
N ILE A 182 -12.72 5.26 8.08
CA ILE A 182 -13.46 4.03 7.72
C ILE A 182 -12.81 2.76 8.29
N ARG A 183 -11.94 2.92 9.26
CA ARG A 183 -11.25 1.81 9.91
C ARG A 183 -12.19 0.91 10.71
N ASP A 184 -13.22 1.50 11.34
CA ASP A 184 -14.20 0.80 12.14
C ASP A 184 -15.27 0.18 11.24
N MET A 185 -15.31 -1.15 11.19
CA MET A 185 -16.25 -1.92 10.37
C MET A 185 -17.72 -1.67 10.76
N ASN A 186 -17.99 -1.42 12.04
CA ASN A 186 -19.37 -1.19 12.53
C ASN A 186 -19.98 0.11 12.00
N ASN A 187 -19.13 1.08 11.66
CA ASN A 187 -19.54 2.39 11.18
C ASN A 187 -19.14 2.65 9.71
N ILE A 188 -18.59 1.65 9.02
CA ILE A 188 -18.04 1.83 7.67
C ILE A 188 -19.05 2.41 6.70
N MET A 189 -20.27 1.91 6.70
CA MET A 189 -21.33 2.33 5.76
C MET A 189 -21.75 3.79 5.97
N ARG A 190 -21.76 4.27 7.21
CA ARG A 190 -22.07 5.67 7.54
C ARG A 190 -20.90 6.58 7.16
N ARG A 191 -19.67 6.18 7.44
CA ARG A 191 -18.47 6.98 7.20
C ARG A 191 -18.03 7.02 5.75
N LEU A 192 -18.45 6.04 4.93
CA LEU A 192 -18.27 6.07 3.49
C LEU A 192 -19.15 7.15 2.81
N LYS A 193 -20.27 7.54 3.41
CA LYS A 193 -21.15 8.57 2.83
C LYS A 193 -20.45 9.93 2.81
N ASN A 194 -20.32 10.55 1.63
CA ASN A 194 -19.62 11.82 1.40
C ASN A 194 -18.15 11.83 1.88
N GLY A 195 -17.54 10.65 1.99
CA GLY A 195 -16.12 10.51 2.31
C GLY A 195 -15.22 10.71 1.09
N SER A 196 -13.92 10.70 1.34
CA SER A 196 -12.94 10.76 0.26
C SER A 196 -11.65 10.03 0.60
N TYR A 197 -11.00 9.52 -0.43
CA TYR A 197 -9.63 9.05 -0.40
C TYR A 197 -8.76 9.99 -1.24
N ARG A 198 -7.60 10.35 -0.71
CA ARG A 198 -6.61 11.20 -1.39
C ARG A 198 -5.28 10.50 -1.39
N ILE A 199 -4.56 10.55 -2.52
CA ILE A 199 -3.23 9.98 -2.65
C ILE A 199 -2.35 10.86 -3.54
N LYS A 200 -1.11 11.10 -3.12
CA LYS A 200 -0.14 11.95 -3.82
C LYS A 200 1.27 11.46 -3.54
N VAL A 201 2.14 11.51 -4.55
CA VAL A 201 3.60 11.42 -4.35
C VAL A 201 4.07 12.77 -3.83
N VAL A 202 4.63 12.82 -2.63
CA VAL A 202 5.07 14.07 -2.00
C VAL A 202 6.52 14.41 -2.31
N LYS A 203 7.37 13.38 -2.46
CA LYS A 203 8.78 13.54 -2.85
C LYS A 203 9.32 12.24 -3.42
N VAL A 204 10.26 12.38 -4.37
CA VAL A 204 11.08 11.27 -4.87
C VAL A 204 12.52 11.52 -4.44
N PHE A 205 13.12 10.52 -3.81
CA PHE A 205 14.51 10.53 -3.36
C PHE A 205 15.35 9.61 -4.27
N PRO A 206 16.62 9.92 -4.49
CA PRO A 206 17.54 8.97 -5.12
C PRO A 206 17.68 7.69 -4.29
N ALA A 207 18.21 6.64 -4.89
CA ALA A 207 18.52 5.41 -4.16
C ALA A 207 19.54 5.70 -3.05
N PRO A 208 19.23 5.39 -1.77
CA PRO A 208 20.13 5.67 -0.66
C PRO A 208 21.37 4.77 -0.71
N LYS A 209 22.54 5.36 -0.55
CA LYS A 209 23.84 4.66 -0.59
C LYS A 209 24.38 4.33 0.81
N THR A 210 23.95 5.07 1.83
CA THR A 210 24.42 4.90 3.20
C THR A 210 23.26 4.67 4.18
N LYS A 211 23.58 4.18 5.38
CA LYS A 211 22.59 3.99 6.46
C LYS A 211 22.02 5.32 6.94
N GLU A 212 22.85 6.34 6.95
CA GLU A 212 22.48 7.71 7.32
C GLU A 212 21.45 8.27 6.34
N GLU A 213 21.69 8.13 5.03
CA GLU A 213 20.73 8.53 3.99
C GLU A 213 19.40 7.81 4.13
N GLN A 214 19.40 6.51 4.46
CA GLN A 214 18.17 5.73 4.68
C GLN A 214 17.35 6.29 5.86
N VAL A 215 18.00 6.68 6.94
CA VAL A 215 17.34 7.29 8.11
C VAL A 215 16.77 8.66 7.74
N ILE A 216 17.56 9.51 7.09
CA ILE A 216 17.14 10.83 6.62
C ILE A 216 15.90 10.73 5.71
N ILE A 217 15.92 9.82 4.73
CA ILE A 217 14.79 9.60 3.83
C ILE A 217 13.52 9.24 4.60
N LEU A 218 13.61 8.35 5.60
CA LEU A 218 12.45 7.96 6.40
C LEU A 218 11.88 9.12 7.23
N GLU A 219 12.74 9.88 7.90
CA GLU A 219 12.33 11.00 8.75
C GLU A 219 11.74 12.14 7.91
N GLU A 220 12.40 12.48 6.81
CA GLU A 220 11.91 13.51 5.89
C GLU A 220 10.59 13.09 5.26
N SER A 221 10.47 11.82 4.83
CA SER A 221 9.23 11.30 4.27
C SER A 221 8.09 11.37 5.28
N ARG A 222 8.32 10.98 6.55
CA ARG A 222 7.33 11.07 7.61
C ARG A 222 6.83 12.51 7.79
N THR A 223 7.76 13.47 7.82
CA THR A 223 7.47 14.91 7.99
C THR A 223 6.67 15.45 6.80
N LEU A 224 7.08 15.15 5.57
CA LEU A 224 6.41 15.60 4.36
C LEU A 224 5.01 14.99 4.21
N ILE A 225 4.85 13.71 4.54
CA ILE A 225 3.56 13.04 4.53
C ILE A 225 2.62 13.72 5.54
N GLN A 226 3.06 13.94 6.79
CA GLN A 226 2.22 14.62 7.80
C GLN A 226 1.83 16.02 7.33
N LYS A 227 2.78 16.79 6.81
CA LYS A 227 2.50 18.13 6.25
C LYS A 227 1.41 18.09 5.18
N GLN A 228 1.49 17.13 4.25
CA GLN A 228 0.48 16.97 3.19
C GLN A 228 -0.90 16.59 3.75
N LEU A 229 -0.95 15.76 4.80
CA LEU A 229 -2.21 15.44 5.48
C LEU A 229 -2.83 16.69 6.11
N ASP A 230 -2.03 17.50 6.78
CA ASP A 230 -2.47 18.75 7.43
C ASP A 230 -3.00 19.76 6.41
N GLU A 231 -2.33 19.90 5.27
CA GLU A 231 -2.80 20.73 4.15
C GLU A 231 -4.18 20.28 3.65
N TRP A 232 -4.36 18.97 3.41
CA TRP A 232 -5.64 18.45 2.95
C TRP A 232 -6.78 18.61 3.95
N ARG A 233 -6.46 18.60 5.24
CA ARG A 233 -7.46 18.75 6.32
C ARG A 233 -7.87 20.20 6.51
N LYS A 234 -6.94 21.15 6.39
CA LYS A 234 -7.24 22.58 6.36
C LYS A 234 -8.21 22.94 5.23
N LEU A 235 -7.90 22.52 4.00
CA LEU A 235 -8.78 22.74 2.84
C LEU A 235 -10.19 22.15 3.02
N LYS A 236 -10.35 21.11 3.83
CA LYS A 236 -11.67 20.51 4.12
C LYS A 236 -12.43 21.27 5.19
N SER A 237 -11.77 21.98 6.10
CA SER A 237 -12.39 22.85 7.08
C SER A 237 -12.94 24.14 6.48
N ASP A 238 -12.25 24.67 5.46
CA ASP A 238 -12.60 25.95 4.82
C ASP A 238 -13.77 25.85 3.82
N ILE A 239 -14.19 24.61 3.50
CA ILE A 239 -15.32 24.32 2.57
C ILE A 239 -16.62 23.96 3.33
N ARG A 240 -16.61 23.93 4.65
CA ARG A 240 -17.77 23.68 5.51
C ARG A 240 -18.30 24.96 6.09
#